data_ee530195fab8ca709483703d90fb7011
#
_entry.id   ee530195fab8ca709483703d90fb7011
#
_cell.length_a   1.000
_cell.length_b   1.000
_cell.length_c   1.000
_cell.angle_alpha   90.00
_cell.angle_beta   90.00
_cell.angle_gamma   90.00
#
_symmetry.space_group_name_H-M   'P 1'
#
loop_
_entity.id
_entity.type
_entity.pdbx_description
1 polymer ?
#
loop_
_entity_poly.entity_id
_entity_poly.type
_entity_poly.pdbx_seq_one_letter_code
_entity_poly.pdbx_strand_id
1 'polypeptide(L)'
;MLVDMHLHESTYSSDSKMTLAEIVSDAKAKGLDGVCITDHDSMGLKEVAEAYSKEVDFPIFVGVEYYSLWGDITAFGIDSFPSERIDAQEFIDFVASQGGFCISCHPFRNNNRGLEHHLKDVHGLGGVEVLNGSTSLEANREALRYCNELGLVPIGASDAHWTSQLGK
;
A
#
# COMPACT_ATOMS: atom_id res chain seq x y z
N MET A 1 17.67 0.80 -3.54
CA MET A 1 16.50 0.20 -4.21
C MET A 1 15.34 1.16 -4.06
N LEU A 2 14.74 1.58 -5.15
CA LEU A 2 13.58 2.48 -5.19
C LEU A 2 12.35 1.66 -5.58
N VAL A 3 11.39 1.55 -4.66
CA VAL A 3 10.17 0.73 -4.83
C VAL A 3 8.95 1.59 -4.59
N ASP A 4 7.96 1.52 -5.48
CA ASP A 4 6.64 2.09 -5.21
C ASP A 4 5.85 1.11 -4.35
N MET A 5 5.49 1.55 -3.14
CA MET A 5 4.96 0.66 -2.09
C MET A 5 3.44 0.53 -2.11
N HIS A 6 2.73 1.26 -2.99
CA HIS A 6 1.28 1.27 -3.05
C HIS A 6 0.80 1.65 -4.45
N LEU A 7 0.20 0.70 -5.15
CA LEU A 7 -0.46 0.91 -6.45
C LEU A 7 -1.47 -0.21 -6.74
N HIS A 8 -2.34 0.03 -7.73
CA HIS A 8 -3.46 -0.84 -8.05
C HIS A 8 -3.42 -1.38 -9.47
N GLU A 9 -3.82 -2.65 -9.63
CA GLU A 9 -3.91 -3.33 -10.93
C GLU A 9 -5.39 -3.53 -11.33
N SER A 10 -5.69 -3.43 -12.60
CA SER A 10 -7.06 -3.31 -13.10
C SER A 10 -7.91 -4.57 -13.02
N THR A 11 -7.32 -5.74 -12.79
CA THR A 11 -8.06 -7.01 -12.69
C THR A 11 -8.80 -7.12 -11.35
N TYR A 12 -8.19 -6.63 -10.28
CA TYR A 12 -8.73 -6.75 -8.92
C TYR A 12 -9.12 -5.41 -8.29
N SER A 13 -8.65 -4.28 -8.82
CA SER A 13 -9.10 -2.94 -8.42
C SER A 13 -9.85 -2.28 -9.59
N SER A 14 -11.17 -2.24 -9.51
CA SER A 14 -12.04 -1.77 -10.61
C SER A 14 -11.86 -0.30 -10.97
N ASP A 15 -11.28 0.49 -10.10
CA ASP A 15 -10.94 1.91 -10.26
C ASP A 15 -9.56 2.11 -10.90
N SER A 16 -8.70 1.10 -10.92
CA SER A 16 -7.44 1.14 -11.65
C SER A 16 -7.66 0.92 -13.17
N LYS A 17 -6.76 1.50 -13.97
CA LYS A 17 -6.72 1.34 -15.43
C LYS A 17 -5.38 0.77 -15.91
N MET A 18 -4.56 0.28 -14.99
CA MET A 18 -3.24 -0.24 -15.30
C MET A 18 -3.25 -1.76 -15.33
N THR A 19 -2.81 -2.35 -16.42
CA THR A 19 -2.48 -3.77 -16.47
C THR A 19 -1.11 -4.03 -15.84
N LEU A 20 -0.85 -5.25 -15.39
CA LEU A 20 0.44 -5.66 -14.84
C LEU A 20 1.62 -5.34 -15.79
N ALA A 21 1.44 -5.54 -17.10
CA ALA A 21 2.46 -5.26 -18.10
C ALA A 21 2.76 -3.75 -18.23
N GLU A 22 1.73 -2.90 -18.18
CA GLU A 22 1.88 -1.45 -18.20
C GLU A 22 2.57 -0.95 -16.93
N ILE A 23 2.20 -1.47 -15.76
CA ILE A 23 2.86 -1.15 -14.48
C ILE A 23 4.35 -1.42 -14.56
N VAL A 24 4.77 -2.62 -14.98
CA VAL A 24 6.19 -2.99 -15.08
C VAL A 24 6.93 -2.15 -16.12
N SER A 25 6.33 -1.95 -17.30
CA SER A 25 6.91 -1.12 -18.34
C SER A 25 7.19 0.31 -17.88
N ASP A 26 6.20 0.92 -17.24
CA ASP A 26 6.26 2.30 -16.74
C ASP A 26 7.21 2.43 -15.54
N ALA A 27 7.19 1.46 -14.60
CA ALA A 27 8.09 1.42 -13.48
C ALA A 27 9.56 1.39 -13.92
N LYS A 28 9.91 0.50 -14.85
CA LYS A 28 11.24 0.43 -15.45
C LYS A 28 11.63 1.74 -16.14
N ALA A 29 10.72 2.33 -16.92
CA ALA A 29 10.97 3.58 -17.63
C ALA A 29 11.23 4.76 -16.69
N LYS A 30 10.64 4.72 -15.47
CA LYS A 30 10.82 5.74 -14.41
C LYS A 30 12.00 5.43 -13.47
N GLY A 31 12.70 4.33 -13.70
CA GLY A 31 13.87 3.94 -12.89
C GLY A 31 13.54 3.36 -11.53
N LEU A 32 12.35 2.81 -11.36
CA LEU A 32 12.02 2.03 -10.17
C LEU A 32 12.71 0.65 -10.25
N ASP A 33 13.11 0.14 -9.10
CA ASP A 33 13.73 -1.18 -8.92
C ASP A 33 12.70 -2.28 -8.61
N GLY A 34 11.45 -1.90 -8.32
CA GLY A 34 10.36 -2.81 -8.01
C GLY A 34 9.04 -2.07 -7.72
N VAL A 35 7.97 -2.84 -7.58
CA VAL A 35 6.64 -2.35 -7.24
C VAL A 35 5.93 -3.26 -6.25
N CYS A 36 5.06 -2.67 -5.41
CA CYS A 36 4.14 -3.39 -4.53
C CYS A 36 2.71 -3.12 -4.99
N ILE A 37 2.04 -4.16 -5.48
CA ILE A 37 0.63 -4.09 -5.88
C ILE A 37 -0.22 -4.40 -4.65
N THR A 38 -1.14 -3.50 -4.32
CA THR A 38 -1.96 -3.55 -3.11
C THR A 38 -3.43 -3.31 -3.46
N ASP A 39 -3.97 -4.18 -4.29
CA ASP A 39 -5.36 -4.08 -4.72
C ASP A 39 -6.34 -4.06 -3.54
N HIS A 40 -7.45 -3.34 -3.70
CA HIS A 40 -8.47 -3.19 -2.67
C HIS A 40 -9.06 -4.55 -2.28
N ASP A 41 -8.91 -4.91 -1.00
CA ASP A 41 -9.45 -6.12 -0.39
C ASP A 41 -9.16 -7.40 -1.23
N SER A 42 -8.00 -7.43 -1.94
CA SER A 42 -7.64 -8.55 -2.81
C SER A 42 -6.13 -8.81 -2.88
N MET A 43 -5.75 -10.07 -2.85
CA MET A 43 -4.41 -10.57 -3.20
C MET A 43 -4.47 -11.55 -4.39
N GLY A 44 -5.57 -11.52 -5.15
CA GLY A 44 -5.82 -12.46 -6.25
C GLY A 44 -4.77 -12.43 -7.37
N LEU A 45 -4.00 -11.35 -7.47
CA LEU A 45 -2.92 -11.20 -8.46
C LEU A 45 -1.64 -11.99 -8.09
N LYS A 46 -1.50 -12.50 -6.85
CA LYS A 46 -0.23 -13.00 -6.29
C LYS A 46 0.47 -14.02 -7.19
N GLU A 47 -0.21 -15.10 -7.60
CA GLU A 47 0.39 -16.15 -8.44
C GLU A 47 0.82 -15.62 -9.81
N VAL A 48 -0.01 -14.80 -10.45
CA VAL A 48 0.27 -14.22 -11.77
C VAL A 48 1.44 -13.24 -11.68
N ALA A 49 1.46 -12.40 -10.66
CA ALA A 49 2.52 -11.42 -10.43
C ALA A 49 3.87 -12.10 -10.13
N GLU A 50 3.88 -13.18 -9.33
CA GLU A 50 5.09 -13.96 -9.06
C GLU A 50 5.66 -14.62 -10.32
N ALA A 51 4.81 -15.17 -11.18
CA ALA A 51 5.23 -15.76 -12.45
C ALA A 51 5.79 -14.69 -13.39
N TYR A 52 5.07 -13.59 -13.52
CA TYR A 52 5.47 -12.49 -14.41
C TYR A 52 6.74 -11.77 -13.92
N SER A 53 6.91 -11.59 -12.62
CA SER A 53 8.14 -11.04 -12.01
C SER A 53 9.40 -11.81 -12.46
N LYS A 54 9.33 -13.15 -12.47
CA LYS A 54 10.42 -14.02 -12.92
C LYS A 54 10.65 -13.92 -14.42
N GLU A 55 9.57 -13.83 -15.22
CA GLU A 55 9.64 -13.72 -16.67
C GLU A 55 10.34 -12.43 -17.12
N VAL A 56 10.00 -11.30 -16.48
CA VAL A 56 10.49 -9.97 -16.87
C VAL A 56 11.73 -9.50 -16.09
N ASP A 57 12.22 -10.32 -15.17
CA ASP A 57 13.33 -10.01 -14.26
C ASP A 57 13.14 -8.65 -13.58
N PHE A 58 12.00 -8.50 -12.90
CA PHE A 58 11.63 -7.27 -12.18
C PHE A 58 10.84 -7.59 -10.92
N PRO A 59 11.27 -7.11 -9.74
CA PRO A 59 10.60 -7.37 -8.48
C PRO A 59 9.17 -6.84 -8.44
N ILE A 60 8.20 -7.73 -8.25
CA ILE A 60 6.79 -7.43 -8.07
C ILE A 60 6.35 -8.13 -6.78
N PHE A 61 5.92 -7.34 -5.82
CA PHE A 61 5.37 -7.83 -4.56
C PHE A 61 3.85 -7.62 -4.56
N VAL A 62 3.11 -8.54 -4.00
CA VAL A 62 1.65 -8.40 -3.85
C VAL A 62 1.32 -8.39 -2.37
N GLY A 63 0.65 -7.32 -1.97
CA GLY A 63 0.00 -7.15 -0.69
C GLY A 63 -1.50 -6.93 -0.88
N VAL A 64 -2.12 -6.31 0.09
CA VAL A 64 -3.53 -5.90 0.04
C VAL A 64 -3.67 -4.51 0.64
N GLU A 65 -4.49 -3.65 0.05
CA GLU A 65 -5.05 -2.49 0.75
C GLU A 65 -6.37 -2.91 1.39
N TYR A 66 -6.30 -3.17 2.69
CA TYR A 66 -7.44 -3.61 3.48
C TYR A 66 -8.15 -2.43 4.13
N TYR A 67 -9.47 -2.32 3.92
CA TYR A 67 -10.28 -1.31 4.57
C TYR A 67 -10.76 -1.79 5.93
N SER A 68 -10.04 -1.41 7.00
CA SER A 68 -10.46 -1.66 8.39
C SER A 68 -11.63 -0.77 8.80
N LEU A 69 -12.17 -0.98 10.01
CA LEU A 69 -13.21 -0.11 10.58
C LEU A 69 -12.72 1.33 10.84
N TRP A 70 -11.38 1.55 10.94
CA TRP A 70 -10.80 2.87 11.21
C TRP A 70 -10.15 3.52 9.98
N GLY A 71 -9.89 2.77 8.93
CA GLY A 71 -9.28 3.28 7.70
C GLY A 71 -8.46 2.23 6.97
N ASP A 72 -7.84 2.65 5.86
CA ASP A 72 -7.07 1.77 4.99
C ASP A 72 -5.68 1.47 5.56
N ILE A 73 -5.30 0.21 5.42
CA ILE A 73 -3.99 -0.31 5.83
C ILE A 73 -3.48 -1.23 4.72
N THR A 74 -2.29 -0.96 4.20
CA THR A 74 -1.63 -1.92 3.33
C THR A 74 -0.90 -2.98 4.15
N ALA A 75 -1.02 -4.25 3.73
CA ALA A 75 -0.40 -5.40 4.41
C ALA A 75 0.38 -6.26 3.42
N PHE A 76 1.51 -6.79 3.89
CA PHE A 76 2.45 -7.58 3.11
C PHE A 76 2.94 -8.81 3.89
N GLY A 77 3.39 -9.85 3.16
CA GLY A 77 3.95 -11.05 3.77
C GLY A 77 2.92 -11.95 4.42
N ILE A 78 1.68 -11.91 3.95
CA ILE A 78 0.57 -12.73 4.45
C ILE A 78 0.03 -13.65 3.35
N ASP A 79 -0.64 -14.71 3.77
CA ASP A 79 -1.32 -15.65 2.87
C ASP A 79 -2.84 -15.47 2.84
N SER A 80 -3.39 -14.79 3.83
CA SER A 80 -4.82 -14.49 3.92
C SER A 80 -5.09 -13.24 4.75
N PHE A 81 -6.27 -12.68 4.59
CA PHE A 81 -6.79 -11.58 5.42
C PHE A 81 -8.28 -11.81 5.71
N PRO A 82 -8.85 -11.16 6.75
CA PRO A 82 -10.26 -11.31 7.08
C PRO A 82 -11.18 -10.87 5.95
N SER A 83 -12.23 -11.65 5.67
CA SER A 83 -13.25 -11.31 4.67
C SER A 83 -14.21 -10.21 5.14
N GLU A 84 -14.33 -10.02 6.43
CA GLU A 84 -15.14 -8.97 7.05
C GLU A 84 -14.23 -7.86 7.58
N ARG A 85 -14.75 -6.63 7.63
CA ARG A 85 -14.02 -5.51 8.21
C ARG A 85 -13.91 -5.66 9.70
N ILE A 86 -12.68 -5.66 10.20
CA ILE A 86 -12.37 -5.69 11.62
C ILE A 86 -11.69 -4.39 12.05
N ASP A 87 -11.49 -4.22 13.33
CA ASP A 87 -10.74 -3.11 13.91
C ASP A 87 -9.30 -3.04 13.36
N ALA A 88 -8.74 -1.84 13.26
CA ALA A 88 -7.39 -1.66 12.72
C ALA A 88 -6.31 -2.38 13.53
N GLN A 89 -6.42 -2.36 14.87
CA GLN A 89 -5.47 -3.08 15.71
C GLN A 89 -5.61 -4.60 15.55
N GLU A 90 -6.84 -5.12 15.50
CA GLU A 90 -7.08 -6.54 15.25
C GLU A 90 -6.49 -6.99 13.90
N PHE A 91 -6.60 -6.14 12.87
CA PHE A 91 -6.00 -6.43 11.56
C PHE A 91 -4.46 -6.43 11.62
N ILE A 92 -3.86 -5.45 12.29
CA ILE A 92 -2.40 -5.38 12.47
C ILE A 92 -1.89 -6.64 13.21
N ASP A 93 -2.56 -7.05 14.27
CA ASP A 93 -2.22 -8.25 15.05
C ASP A 93 -2.39 -9.53 14.21
N PHE A 94 -3.46 -9.60 13.41
CA PHE A 94 -3.69 -10.70 12.48
C PHE A 94 -2.55 -10.83 11.46
N VAL A 95 -2.13 -9.73 10.84
CA VAL A 95 -1.01 -9.69 9.88
C VAL A 95 0.30 -10.09 10.56
N ALA A 96 0.57 -9.56 11.75
CA ALA A 96 1.76 -9.90 12.54
C ALA A 96 1.82 -11.39 12.91
N SER A 97 0.67 -12.01 13.20
CA SER A 97 0.57 -13.45 13.52
C SER A 97 1.01 -14.36 12.35
N GLN A 98 0.95 -13.88 11.12
CA GLN A 98 1.42 -14.56 9.92
C GLN A 98 2.90 -14.22 9.58
N GLY A 99 3.56 -13.35 10.37
CA GLY A 99 4.90 -12.86 10.08
C GLY A 99 4.96 -11.72 9.07
N GLY A 100 3.80 -11.17 8.70
CA GLY A 100 3.65 -10.02 7.82
C GLY A 100 3.85 -8.68 8.52
N PHE A 101 3.70 -7.59 7.79
CA PHE A 101 3.76 -6.23 8.32
C PHE A 101 2.71 -5.32 7.66
N CYS A 102 2.31 -4.28 8.38
CA CYS A 102 1.33 -3.29 7.95
C CYS A 102 1.95 -1.90 7.77
N ILE A 103 1.43 -1.14 6.80
CA ILE A 103 1.70 0.28 6.61
C ILE A 103 0.37 1.03 6.65
N SER A 104 0.26 2.09 7.44
CA SER A 104 -0.87 3.00 7.33
C SER A 104 -0.76 3.80 6.05
N CYS A 105 -1.65 3.57 5.09
CA CYS A 105 -1.66 4.28 3.82
C CYS A 105 -2.45 5.59 3.91
N HIS A 106 -1.96 6.63 3.24
CA HIS A 106 -2.55 7.98 3.13
C HIS A 106 -3.38 8.45 4.35
N PRO A 107 -2.82 8.42 5.59
CA PRO A 107 -3.59 8.50 6.82
C PRO A 107 -4.45 9.75 6.98
N PHE A 108 -4.10 10.85 6.32
CA PHE A 108 -4.80 12.13 6.40
C PHE A 108 -5.44 12.58 5.07
N ARG A 109 -5.61 11.65 4.12
CA ARG A 109 -6.35 11.97 2.89
C ARG A 109 -7.79 12.34 3.23
N ASN A 110 -8.28 13.43 2.65
CA ASN A 110 -9.66 13.91 2.86
C ASN A 110 -10.70 13.08 2.08
N ASN A 111 -10.81 11.81 2.43
CA ASN A 111 -11.79 10.86 1.85
C ASN A 111 -12.39 9.92 2.90
N ASN A 112 -12.12 10.15 4.19
CA ASN A 112 -12.54 9.32 5.31
C ASN A 112 -12.03 7.86 5.22
N ARG A 113 -10.88 7.65 4.57
CA ARG A 113 -10.28 6.33 4.39
C ARG A 113 -8.95 6.16 5.12
N GLY A 114 -8.36 7.23 5.67
CA GLY A 114 -7.13 7.17 6.45
C GLY A 114 -7.36 6.89 7.93
N LEU A 115 -6.35 6.35 8.62
CA LEU A 115 -6.40 6.13 10.07
C LEU A 115 -6.46 7.43 10.90
N GLU A 116 -6.03 8.55 10.34
CA GLU A 116 -6.02 9.86 10.99
C GLU A 116 -5.41 9.82 12.42
N HIS A 117 -6.17 10.26 13.42
CA HIS A 117 -5.69 10.29 14.82
C HIS A 117 -5.56 8.90 15.41
N HIS A 118 -6.24 7.88 14.86
CA HIS A 118 -6.13 6.48 15.29
C HIS A 118 -4.72 5.91 15.11
N LEU A 119 -3.84 6.61 14.35
CA LEU A 119 -2.41 6.30 14.35
C LEU A 119 -1.79 6.27 15.75
N LYS A 120 -2.35 7.00 16.73
CA LYS A 120 -1.89 7.03 18.14
C LYS A 120 -2.42 5.87 18.97
N ASP A 121 -3.48 5.23 18.50
CA ASP A 121 -4.20 4.19 19.22
C ASP A 121 -3.76 2.78 18.81
N VAL A 122 -3.01 2.66 17.68
CA VAL A 122 -2.53 1.38 17.14
C VAL A 122 -1.04 1.16 17.43
N HIS A 123 -0.65 -0.12 17.47
CA HIS A 123 0.73 -0.55 17.69
C HIS A 123 1.13 -1.61 16.64
N GLY A 124 2.41 -1.72 16.34
CA GLY A 124 2.93 -2.76 15.44
C GLY A 124 2.92 -2.40 13.96
N LEU A 125 2.61 -1.14 13.59
CA LEU A 125 2.79 -0.66 12.23
C LEU A 125 4.27 -0.70 11.84
N GLY A 126 4.57 -1.24 10.65
CA GLY A 126 5.91 -1.22 10.05
C GLY A 126 6.27 0.14 9.45
N GLY A 127 5.26 0.99 9.17
CA GLY A 127 5.48 2.32 8.62
C GLY A 127 4.19 3.12 8.41
N VAL A 128 4.38 4.35 7.95
CA VAL A 128 3.30 5.29 7.61
C VAL A 128 3.63 5.95 6.28
N GLU A 129 2.70 6.00 5.35
CA GLU A 129 2.83 6.79 4.14
C GLU A 129 2.83 8.28 4.49
N VAL A 130 4.00 8.90 4.37
CA VAL A 130 4.20 10.33 4.58
C VAL A 130 4.33 11.10 3.28
N LEU A 131 4.55 10.38 2.19
CA LEU A 131 4.56 10.88 0.83
C LEU A 131 3.71 9.93 -0.03
N ASN A 132 2.46 10.31 -0.26
CA ASN A 132 1.56 9.61 -1.16
C ASN A 132 1.28 10.52 -2.36
N GLY A 133 1.57 10.04 -3.59
CA GLY A 133 1.50 10.82 -4.83
C GLY A 133 0.08 11.24 -5.24
N SER A 134 -0.93 10.56 -4.71
CA SER A 134 -2.36 10.83 -4.95
C SER A 134 -3.02 11.61 -3.80
N THR A 135 -2.23 12.12 -2.84
CA THR A 135 -2.70 12.85 -1.67
C THR A 135 -2.16 14.28 -1.65
N SER A 136 -2.89 15.21 -1.03
CA SER A 136 -2.48 16.61 -0.94
C SER A 136 -1.20 16.78 -0.14
N LEU A 137 -0.41 17.81 -0.49
CA LEU A 137 0.82 18.14 0.24
C LEU A 137 0.56 18.44 1.73
N GLU A 138 -0.59 19.00 2.07
CA GLU A 138 -0.99 19.29 3.45
C GLU A 138 -1.20 18.00 4.23
N ALA A 139 -1.95 17.04 3.68
CA ALA A 139 -2.19 15.74 4.29
C ALA A 139 -0.89 14.92 4.44
N ASN A 140 0.00 14.97 3.43
CA ASN A 140 1.33 14.36 3.50
C ASN A 140 2.20 14.98 4.61
N ARG A 141 2.15 16.30 4.81
CA ARG A 141 2.84 16.97 5.91
C ARG A 141 2.30 16.57 7.28
N GLU A 142 0.98 16.43 7.39
CA GLU A 142 0.37 15.97 8.64
C GLU A 142 0.76 14.52 8.94
N ALA A 143 0.76 13.64 7.93
CA ALA A 143 1.25 12.27 8.06
C ALA A 143 2.72 12.23 8.53
N LEU A 144 3.59 13.06 7.95
CA LEU A 144 4.99 13.15 8.37
C LEU A 144 5.13 13.64 9.82
N ARG A 145 4.30 14.59 10.24
CA ARG A 145 4.29 15.07 11.64
C ARG A 145 3.97 13.93 12.60
N TYR A 146 2.88 13.18 12.36
CA TYR A 146 2.51 12.03 13.19
C TYR A 146 3.55 10.92 13.16
N CYS A 147 4.09 10.61 11.97
CA CYS A 147 5.14 9.61 11.81
C CYS A 147 6.36 9.93 12.71
N ASN A 148 6.80 11.21 12.72
CA ASN A 148 7.91 11.67 13.55
C ASN A 148 7.58 11.64 15.04
N GLU A 149 6.37 12.08 15.44
CA GLU A 149 5.91 12.07 16.84
C GLU A 149 5.87 10.65 17.42
N LEU A 150 5.47 9.68 16.60
CA LEU A 150 5.32 8.28 16.99
C LEU A 150 6.59 7.44 16.78
N GLY A 151 7.63 8.01 16.16
CA GLY A 151 8.87 7.29 15.86
C GLY A 151 8.70 6.15 14.85
N LEU A 152 7.73 6.27 13.93
CA LEU A 152 7.45 5.28 12.90
C LEU A 152 8.34 5.46 11.67
N VAL A 153 8.38 4.43 10.81
CA VAL A 153 9.16 4.48 9.56
C VAL A 153 8.38 5.26 8.49
N PRO A 154 8.96 6.34 7.91
CA PRO A 154 8.32 7.06 6.82
C PRO A 154 8.40 6.28 5.51
N ILE A 155 7.27 6.15 4.81
CA ILE A 155 7.14 5.44 3.54
C ILE A 155 6.70 6.41 2.45
N GLY A 156 7.26 6.25 1.24
CA GLY A 156 6.79 6.89 0.02
C GLY A 156 6.05 5.90 -0.86
N ALA A 157 4.94 6.34 -1.46
CA ALA A 157 4.12 5.54 -2.35
C ALA A 157 3.32 6.43 -3.31
N SER A 158 2.91 5.90 -4.46
CA SER A 158 2.15 6.69 -5.42
C SER A 158 0.64 6.60 -5.23
N ASP A 159 0.15 5.44 -4.79
CA ASP A 159 -1.27 5.07 -4.82
C ASP A 159 -1.83 5.25 -6.23
N ALA A 160 -1.08 4.72 -7.19
CA ALA A 160 -1.36 4.89 -8.60
C ALA A 160 -2.50 3.99 -9.06
N HIS A 161 -3.45 4.60 -9.77
CA HIS A 161 -4.53 3.96 -10.51
C HIS A 161 -4.38 4.17 -12.03
N TRP A 162 -3.41 4.99 -12.44
CA TRP A 162 -3.07 5.34 -13.81
C TRP A 162 -1.55 5.40 -13.98
N THR A 163 -1.05 5.01 -15.13
CA THR A 163 0.39 5.04 -15.42
C THR A 163 1.03 6.40 -15.16
N SER A 164 0.29 7.49 -15.39
CA SER A 164 0.76 8.85 -15.14
C SER A 164 1.00 9.19 -13.65
N GLN A 165 0.46 8.40 -12.72
CA GLN A 165 0.61 8.58 -11.26
C GLN A 165 1.75 7.75 -10.68
N LEU A 166 2.08 6.61 -11.29
CA LEU A 166 3.06 5.66 -10.80
C LEU A 166 4.42 6.33 -10.53
N GLY A 167 5.00 6.08 -9.36
CA GLY A 167 6.30 6.62 -8.96
C GLY A 167 6.32 8.12 -8.64
N LYS A 168 5.15 8.73 -8.35
CA LYS A 168 5.06 10.15 -7.96
C LYS A 168 5.18 10.34 -6.46
#